data_e54001df8814e37887b028dc09aef1f6
#
_entry.id   e54001df8814e37887b028dc09aef1f6
#
_cell.length_a   1.000
_cell.length_b   1.000
_cell.length_c   1.000
_cell.angle_alpha   90.00
_cell.angle_beta   90.00
_cell.angle_gamma   90.00
#
_symmetry.space_group_name_H-M   'P 1'
#
loop_
_entity.id
_entity.type
_entity.pdbx_description
1 polymer ?
#
loop_
_entity_poly.entity_id
_entity_poly.type
_entity_poly.pdbx_seq_one_letter_code
_entity_poly.pdbx_strand_id
1 'polypeptide(L)'
;MKRRARHLGRSAATAAATLLVAVVAACGLEAGGAIPLPVGPGSIEPIPALDGVQITVGSKDFTEQNILGYLIEFALTAAGAQVRDLTNITGSNSLRDAQLHGQVDVAYDYTGTGWINYLGNETPIPDSTRQFEAVRDTDLAQHGVVWADPAPMNNTYTMVTNADSAARTGAKTISDYARLVNTDPSTGSTCLGTEFSVRQDGFPGLARSYGIDLGKVHKQIMQDSLVYSATANGTCQFGDVTATDGRTKALNLVQLADDLNFFPKYNAALVMRKSFADAHPQVAQVMAPISPLLTNETITELNRKVDVDGAEPATVARDWLIRQGFVTAG
;
A
#
# COMPACT_ATOMS: atom_id res chain seq x y z
N MET A 1 -75.37 26.39 -52.08
CA MET A 1 -74.88 27.77 -52.24
C MET A 1 -73.45 27.86 -51.73
N LYS A 2 -72.51 28.31 -52.56
CA LYS A 2 -71.23 28.98 -52.35
C LYS A 2 -70.17 28.18 -51.51
N ARG A 3 -69.18 27.59 -52.11
CA ARG A 3 -67.85 28.14 -52.57
C ARG A 3 -67.02 28.70 -51.39
N ARG A 4 -65.86 28.28 -51.10
CA ARG A 4 -64.48 28.35 -51.70
C ARG A 4 -63.51 27.83 -50.61
N ALA A 5 -62.51 27.34 -50.80
CA ALA A 5 -61.34 27.24 -51.65
C ALA A 5 -60.05 27.12 -50.77
N ARG A 6 -59.23 26.14 -51.08
CA ARG A 6 -57.78 26.14 -51.11
C ARG A 6 -56.98 26.98 -50.13
N HIS A 7 -56.07 26.34 -49.39
CA HIS A 7 -54.64 26.62 -49.62
C HIS A 7 -53.76 25.47 -49.12
N LEU A 8 -52.89 25.02 -50.03
CA LEU A 8 -51.74 24.17 -49.77
C LEU A 8 -50.71 24.92 -48.90
N GLY A 9 -50.22 24.32 -47.90
CA GLY A 9 -48.99 24.73 -47.23
C GLY A 9 -48.10 23.53 -47.00
N ARG A 10 -47.12 23.36 -47.91
CA ARG A 10 -45.99 22.46 -47.70
C ARG A 10 -45.14 23.05 -46.62
N SER A 11 -44.90 22.29 -45.53
CA SER A 11 -43.85 22.61 -44.57
C SER A 11 -42.99 21.37 -44.36
N ALA A 12 -41.73 21.54 -44.71
CA ALA A 12 -40.66 20.56 -44.67
C ALA A 12 -40.48 20.02 -43.26
N ALA A 13 -40.46 18.69 -43.18
CA ALA A 13 -40.03 17.99 -41.99
C ALA A 13 -38.49 18.07 -41.91
N THR A 14 -37.98 18.89 -40.98
CA THR A 14 -36.57 18.89 -40.63
C THR A 14 -36.38 17.82 -39.58
N ALA A 15 -35.78 16.68 -40.03
CA ALA A 15 -35.35 15.62 -39.12
C ALA A 15 -34.09 16.10 -38.35
N ALA A 16 -34.27 16.52 -37.12
CA ALA A 16 -33.16 16.74 -36.19
C ALA A 16 -32.69 15.36 -35.67
N ALA A 17 -31.62 14.83 -36.25
CA ALA A 17 -30.92 13.68 -35.72
C ALA A 17 -30.18 14.13 -34.45
N THR A 18 -30.76 13.88 -33.28
CA THR A 18 -30.09 14.05 -31.99
C THR A 18 -29.11 12.88 -31.82
N LEU A 19 -27.84 13.16 -32.04
CA LEU A 19 -26.74 12.23 -31.74
C LEU A 19 -26.61 12.11 -30.22
N LEU A 20 -27.15 11.03 -29.64
CA LEU A 20 -26.97 10.68 -28.24
C LEU A 20 -25.54 10.11 -28.10
N VAL A 21 -24.60 10.97 -27.72
CA VAL A 21 -23.28 10.53 -27.27
C VAL A 21 -23.47 9.87 -25.90
N ALA A 22 -23.52 8.54 -25.89
CA ALA A 22 -23.44 7.77 -24.66
C ALA A 22 -22.00 7.92 -24.09
N VAL A 23 -21.85 8.81 -23.10
CA VAL A 23 -20.66 8.84 -22.26
C VAL A 23 -20.72 7.59 -21.40
N VAL A 24 -19.99 6.56 -21.78
CA VAL A 24 -19.70 5.41 -20.91
C VAL A 24 -18.79 5.95 -19.82
N ALA A 25 -19.37 6.27 -18.67
CA ALA A 25 -18.62 6.48 -17.45
C ALA A 25 -17.98 5.13 -17.10
N ALA A 26 -16.74 4.91 -17.52
CA ALA A 26 -15.92 3.85 -17.02
C ALA A 26 -15.74 4.12 -15.51
N CYS A 27 -16.31 3.28 -14.66
CA CYS A 27 -15.95 3.20 -13.25
C CYS A 27 -14.55 2.59 -13.17
N GLY A 28 -13.53 3.40 -13.47
CA GLY A 28 -12.12 3.11 -13.25
C GLY A 28 -11.57 4.15 -12.29
N LEU A 29 -10.45 3.84 -11.66
CA LEU A 29 -9.66 4.83 -10.94
C LEU A 29 -9.43 6.02 -11.88
N GLU A 30 -9.56 7.25 -11.37
CA GLU A 30 -9.31 8.45 -12.17
C GLU A 30 -7.93 8.37 -12.82
N ALA A 31 -7.81 8.94 -14.01
CA ALA A 31 -6.52 8.99 -14.69
C ALA A 31 -5.51 9.68 -13.77
N GLY A 32 -4.42 8.99 -13.44
CA GLY A 32 -3.41 9.45 -12.49
C GLY A 32 -2.92 10.87 -12.75
N GLY A 33 -2.50 11.55 -11.71
CA GLY A 33 -2.00 12.93 -11.72
C GLY A 33 -0.59 13.06 -12.30
N ALA A 34 -0.12 14.29 -12.40
CA ALA A 34 1.29 14.58 -12.62
C ALA A 34 2.08 14.39 -11.32
N ILE A 35 3.36 14.04 -11.44
CA ILE A 35 4.24 13.95 -10.27
C ILE A 35 4.30 15.30 -9.53
N PRO A 36 4.29 15.31 -8.18
CA PRO A 36 4.08 16.53 -7.42
C PRO A 36 5.28 17.49 -7.40
N LEU A 37 6.50 17.00 -7.66
CA LEU A 37 7.74 17.78 -7.54
C LEU A 37 8.68 17.48 -8.72
N PRO A 38 9.41 18.49 -9.23
CA PRO A 38 10.39 18.28 -10.29
C PRO A 38 11.65 17.56 -9.75
N VAL A 39 12.24 16.75 -10.63
CA VAL A 39 13.54 16.10 -10.43
C VAL A 39 14.33 16.13 -11.73
N GLY A 40 15.66 16.15 -11.61
CA GLY A 40 16.59 15.99 -12.70
C GLY A 40 17.49 14.76 -12.52
N PRO A 41 18.28 14.40 -13.54
CA PRO A 41 19.23 13.30 -13.47
C PRO A 41 20.27 13.50 -12.36
N GLY A 42 20.66 12.37 -11.73
CA GLY A 42 21.79 12.26 -10.82
C GLY A 42 22.65 11.08 -11.26
N SER A 43 22.87 10.09 -10.36
CA SER A 43 23.45 8.80 -10.79
C SER A 43 22.48 7.97 -11.64
N ILE A 44 21.16 8.27 -11.57
CA ILE A 44 20.18 7.80 -12.54
C ILE A 44 20.21 8.78 -13.72
N GLU A 45 20.76 8.32 -14.84
CA GLU A 45 20.80 9.07 -16.10
C GLU A 45 19.60 8.70 -16.99
N PRO A 46 19.22 9.59 -17.93
CA PRO A 46 18.18 9.27 -18.92
C PRO A 46 18.51 8.01 -19.72
N ILE A 47 17.55 7.10 -19.81
CA ILE A 47 17.65 5.83 -20.53
C ILE A 47 16.85 5.94 -21.82
N PRO A 48 17.47 5.86 -23.01
CA PRO A 48 16.75 6.04 -24.29
C PRO A 48 15.52 5.13 -24.48
N ALA A 49 15.56 3.92 -23.89
CA ALA A 49 14.45 2.98 -23.95
C ALA A 49 13.25 3.39 -23.05
N LEU A 50 13.41 4.34 -22.15
CA LEU A 50 12.35 4.89 -21.30
C LEU A 50 11.89 6.29 -21.75
N ASP A 51 12.55 6.90 -22.72
CA ASP A 51 12.22 8.25 -23.19
C ASP A 51 10.78 8.29 -23.73
N GLY A 52 9.94 9.10 -23.06
CA GLY A 52 8.53 9.27 -23.39
C GLY A 52 7.63 8.06 -23.10
N VAL A 53 8.14 7.00 -22.51
CA VAL A 53 7.32 5.84 -22.08
C VAL A 53 6.41 6.26 -20.93
N GLN A 54 5.10 6.09 -21.10
CA GLN A 54 4.13 6.34 -20.04
C GLN A 54 4.15 5.19 -19.05
N ILE A 55 4.35 5.49 -17.76
CA ILE A 55 4.38 4.52 -16.68
C ILE A 55 3.49 5.01 -15.54
N THR A 56 2.49 4.23 -15.19
CA THR A 56 1.61 4.52 -14.06
C THR A 56 2.14 3.83 -12.80
N VAL A 57 2.49 4.63 -11.80
CA VAL A 57 2.97 4.17 -10.50
C VAL A 57 1.81 4.15 -9.51
N GLY A 58 1.63 3.03 -8.80
CA GLY A 58 0.64 2.91 -7.75
C GLY A 58 1.26 2.72 -6.37
N SER A 59 0.49 3.01 -5.33
CA SER A 59 0.79 2.64 -3.94
C SER A 59 -0.49 2.41 -3.15
N LYS A 60 -0.37 1.78 -1.98
CA LYS A 60 -1.46 1.73 -0.99
C LYS A 60 -1.56 3.08 -0.25
N ASP A 61 -2.63 3.26 0.52
CA ASP A 61 -3.02 4.52 1.17
C ASP A 61 -2.43 4.72 2.58
N PHE A 62 -1.17 4.32 2.80
CA PHE A 62 -0.45 4.62 4.04
C PHE A 62 0.95 5.17 3.76
N THR A 63 1.49 5.88 4.74
CA THR A 63 2.71 6.70 4.61
C THR A 63 3.86 6.00 3.91
N GLU A 64 4.25 4.82 4.37
CA GLU A 64 5.37 4.08 3.79
C GLU A 64 5.15 3.76 2.32
N GLN A 65 3.94 3.34 1.95
CA GLN A 65 3.62 3.00 0.57
C GLN A 65 3.62 4.25 -0.33
N ASN A 66 3.15 5.39 0.16
CA ASN A 66 3.22 6.65 -0.57
C ASN A 66 4.68 7.07 -0.78
N ILE A 67 5.54 6.94 0.24
CA ILE A 67 6.98 7.20 0.10
C ILE A 67 7.58 6.26 -0.95
N LEU A 68 7.30 4.94 -0.87
CA LEU A 68 7.81 3.96 -1.83
C LEU A 68 7.31 4.24 -3.26
N GLY A 69 6.06 4.67 -3.43
CA GLY A 69 5.51 5.10 -4.71
C GLY A 69 6.28 6.30 -5.28
N TYR A 70 6.46 7.34 -4.49
CA TYR A 70 7.21 8.53 -4.93
C TYR A 70 8.70 8.24 -5.19
N LEU A 71 9.32 7.29 -4.52
CA LEU A 71 10.68 6.84 -4.88
C LEU A 71 10.72 6.27 -6.30
N ILE A 72 9.73 5.45 -6.69
CA ILE A 72 9.63 4.93 -8.06
C ILE A 72 9.40 6.08 -9.04
N GLU A 73 8.46 6.98 -8.75
CA GLU A 73 8.09 8.08 -9.65
C GLU A 73 9.28 8.98 -9.97
N PHE A 74 9.99 9.44 -8.95
CA PHE A 74 11.13 10.34 -9.15
C PHE A 74 12.29 9.62 -9.84
N ALA A 75 12.57 8.37 -9.51
CA ALA A 75 13.64 7.60 -10.15
C ALA A 75 13.34 7.37 -11.65
N LEU A 76 12.11 6.99 -12.00
CA LEU A 76 11.72 6.76 -13.40
C LEU A 76 11.63 8.07 -14.19
N THR A 77 11.20 9.17 -13.56
CA THR A 77 11.22 10.50 -14.18
C THR A 77 12.64 10.94 -14.51
N ALA A 78 13.59 10.77 -13.58
CA ALA A 78 15.00 11.07 -13.84
C ALA A 78 15.57 10.18 -14.97
N ALA A 79 15.07 8.95 -15.11
CA ALA A 79 15.43 8.05 -16.20
C ALA A 79 14.77 8.39 -17.56
N GLY A 80 13.90 9.41 -17.64
CA GLY A 80 13.29 9.91 -18.86
C GLY A 80 11.87 9.42 -19.14
N ALA A 81 11.26 8.64 -18.24
CA ALA A 81 9.88 8.19 -18.39
C ALA A 81 8.86 9.31 -18.14
N GLN A 82 7.69 9.20 -18.78
CA GLN A 82 6.51 10.00 -18.48
C GLN A 82 5.69 9.31 -17.40
N VAL A 83 5.92 9.71 -16.15
CA VAL A 83 5.29 9.05 -15.00
C VAL A 83 3.92 9.66 -14.71
N ARG A 84 2.96 8.79 -14.39
CA ARG A 84 1.63 9.14 -13.91
C ARG A 84 1.49 8.66 -12.47
N ASP A 85 1.14 9.58 -11.58
CA ASP A 85 0.86 9.31 -10.18
C ASP A 85 -0.54 8.69 -10.02
N LEU A 86 -0.61 7.47 -9.54
CA LEU A 86 -1.81 6.79 -9.07
C LEU A 86 -1.53 6.18 -7.68
N THR A 87 -0.81 6.90 -6.85
CA THR A 87 -0.55 6.52 -5.46
C THR A 87 -1.80 6.65 -4.59
N ASN A 88 -1.73 6.19 -3.35
CA ASN A 88 -2.79 6.33 -2.35
C ASN A 88 -4.08 5.55 -2.66
N ILE A 89 -3.97 4.35 -3.24
CA ILE A 89 -5.10 3.45 -3.50
C ILE A 89 -5.47 2.72 -2.21
N THR A 90 -6.75 2.81 -1.81
CA THR A 90 -7.23 2.21 -0.57
C THR A 90 -7.21 0.68 -0.61
N GLY A 91 -6.37 0.10 0.23
CA GLY A 91 -6.28 -1.33 0.52
C GLY A 91 -5.50 -2.16 -0.51
N SER A 92 -4.98 -3.29 -0.02
CA SER A 92 -4.11 -4.18 -0.81
C SER A 92 -4.81 -4.79 -2.03
N ASN A 93 -6.08 -5.18 -1.88
CA ASN A 93 -6.82 -5.81 -2.97
C ASN A 93 -7.11 -4.83 -4.11
N SER A 94 -7.41 -3.56 -3.81
CA SER A 94 -7.65 -2.54 -4.84
C SER A 94 -6.40 -2.23 -5.66
N LEU A 95 -5.24 -2.11 -5.00
CA LEU A 95 -3.96 -1.95 -5.71
C LEU A 95 -3.66 -3.17 -6.58
N ARG A 96 -3.86 -4.38 -6.04
CA ARG A 96 -3.67 -5.63 -6.78
C ARG A 96 -4.56 -5.71 -8.03
N ASP A 97 -5.83 -5.39 -7.89
CA ASP A 97 -6.78 -5.38 -9.00
C ASP A 97 -6.40 -4.34 -10.05
N ALA A 98 -6.03 -3.12 -9.64
CA ALA A 98 -5.54 -2.08 -10.55
C ALA A 98 -4.30 -2.54 -11.34
N GLN A 99 -3.38 -3.26 -10.69
CA GLN A 99 -2.19 -3.83 -11.33
C GLN A 99 -2.56 -4.93 -12.34
N LEU A 100 -3.39 -5.91 -11.95
CA LEU A 100 -3.78 -7.01 -12.83
C LEU A 100 -4.55 -6.52 -14.06
N HIS A 101 -5.37 -5.46 -13.92
CA HIS A 101 -6.11 -4.85 -15.02
C HIS A 101 -5.32 -3.79 -15.82
N GLY A 102 -4.06 -3.54 -15.48
CA GLY A 102 -3.20 -2.63 -16.22
C GLY A 102 -3.45 -1.14 -15.98
N GLN A 103 -4.14 -0.80 -14.89
CA GLN A 103 -4.29 0.59 -14.46
C GLN A 103 -3.04 1.09 -13.72
N VAL A 104 -2.33 0.18 -13.03
CA VAL A 104 -1.02 0.38 -12.42
C VAL A 104 -0.01 -0.52 -13.13
N ASP A 105 1.12 0.04 -13.54
CA ASP A 105 2.20 -0.69 -14.21
C ASP A 105 3.23 -1.21 -13.22
N VAL A 106 3.56 -0.40 -12.21
CA VAL A 106 4.59 -0.70 -11.22
C VAL A 106 4.19 -0.18 -9.83
N ALA A 107 4.50 -0.96 -8.80
CA ALA A 107 4.32 -0.60 -7.39
C ALA A 107 5.32 -1.37 -6.53
N TYR A 108 5.51 -0.97 -5.27
CA TYR A 108 6.04 -1.86 -4.24
C TYR A 108 4.89 -2.62 -3.58
N ASP A 109 5.10 -3.91 -3.34
CA ASP A 109 4.20 -4.72 -2.52
C ASP A 109 5.01 -5.66 -1.60
N TYR A 110 4.35 -6.28 -0.64
CA TYR A 110 5.02 -7.04 0.40
C TYR A 110 4.86 -8.55 0.21
N THR A 111 5.95 -9.28 0.41
CA THR A 111 5.98 -10.74 0.23
C THR A 111 4.96 -11.47 1.12
N GLY A 112 4.73 -11.01 2.36
CA GLY A 112 3.70 -11.56 3.24
C GLY A 112 2.29 -11.39 2.69
N THR A 113 1.97 -10.19 2.19
CA THR A 113 0.70 -9.91 1.52
C THR A 113 0.52 -10.78 0.28
N GLY A 114 1.57 -10.89 -0.54
CA GLY A 114 1.55 -11.77 -1.71
C GLY A 114 1.22 -13.21 -1.34
N TRP A 115 1.93 -13.75 -0.35
CA TRP A 115 1.78 -15.16 0.04
C TRP A 115 0.41 -15.48 0.65
N ILE A 116 -0.02 -14.70 1.63
CA ILE A 116 -1.25 -14.98 2.38
C ILE A 116 -2.49 -14.42 1.67
N ASN A 117 -2.46 -13.13 1.28
CA ASN A 117 -3.66 -12.46 0.82
C ASN A 117 -3.95 -12.70 -0.67
N TYR A 118 -2.93 -12.66 -1.53
CA TYR A 118 -3.14 -12.79 -2.98
C TYR A 118 -3.11 -14.24 -3.47
N LEU A 119 -2.26 -15.08 -2.86
CA LEU A 119 -2.11 -16.48 -3.22
C LEU A 119 -2.93 -17.43 -2.33
N GLY A 120 -3.60 -16.91 -1.29
CA GLY A 120 -4.55 -17.64 -0.46
C GLY A 120 -3.93 -18.70 0.46
N ASN A 121 -2.63 -18.59 0.76
CA ASN A 121 -1.98 -19.53 1.67
C ASN A 121 -2.30 -19.18 3.13
N GLU A 122 -2.51 -20.20 3.97
CA GLU A 122 -2.88 -19.98 5.39
C GLU A 122 -1.66 -19.95 6.32
N THR A 123 -0.55 -20.56 5.91
CA THR A 123 0.64 -20.72 6.75
C THR A 123 1.78 -19.86 6.21
N PRO A 124 2.36 -18.96 7.03
CA PRO A 124 3.52 -18.18 6.64
C PRO A 124 4.76 -19.06 6.46
N ILE A 125 5.67 -18.62 5.60
CA ILE A 125 7.01 -19.21 5.48
C ILE A 125 7.95 -18.36 6.34
N PRO A 126 8.55 -18.90 7.43
CA PRO A 126 9.34 -18.10 8.37
C PRO A 126 10.62 -17.51 7.78
N ASP A 127 11.23 -18.19 6.82
CA ASP A 127 12.42 -17.74 6.12
C ASP A 127 12.05 -16.76 5.00
N SER A 128 12.59 -15.54 5.07
CA SER A 128 12.23 -14.45 4.14
C SER A 128 12.62 -14.74 2.69
N THR A 129 13.75 -15.40 2.46
CA THR A 129 14.22 -15.76 1.13
C THR A 129 13.31 -16.80 0.50
N ARG A 130 13.00 -17.86 1.24
CA ARG A 130 12.07 -18.90 0.78
C ARG A 130 10.66 -18.36 0.55
N GLN A 131 10.18 -17.44 1.40
CA GLN A 131 8.88 -16.81 1.20
C GLN A 131 8.87 -15.97 -0.07
N PHE A 132 9.92 -15.18 -0.31
CA PHE A 132 10.04 -14.40 -1.54
C PHE A 132 10.06 -15.31 -2.78
N GLU A 133 10.89 -16.36 -2.79
CA GLU A 133 10.97 -17.32 -3.90
C GLU A 133 9.60 -17.96 -4.18
N ALA A 134 8.91 -18.39 -3.13
CA ALA A 134 7.59 -19.01 -3.25
C ALA A 134 6.55 -18.03 -3.83
N VAL A 135 6.54 -16.77 -3.37
CA VAL A 135 5.64 -15.73 -3.91
C VAL A 135 5.99 -15.42 -5.35
N ARG A 136 7.26 -15.15 -5.65
CA ARG A 136 7.75 -14.82 -6.99
C ARG A 136 7.34 -15.87 -8.02
N ASP A 137 7.62 -17.13 -7.73
CA ASP A 137 7.42 -18.23 -8.68
C ASP A 137 5.94 -18.56 -8.83
N THR A 138 5.17 -18.55 -7.73
CA THR A 138 3.74 -18.86 -7.75
C THR A 138 2.93 -17.75 -8.41
N ASP A 139 3.21 -16.50 -8.07
CA ASP A 139 2.46 -15.35 -8.61
C ASP A 139 2.76 -15.12 -10.10
N LEU A 140 4.00 -15.35 -10.50
CA LEU A 140 4.35 -15.35 -11.93
C LEU A 140 3.58 -16.43 -12.69
N ALA A 141 3.49 -17.63 -12.14
CA ALA A 141 2.82 -18.75 -12.80
C ALA A 141 1.29 -18.61 -12.83
N GLN A 142 0.68 -18.10 -11.78
CA GLN A 142 -0.77 -18.03 -11.64
C GLN A 142 -1.37 -16.74 -12.22
N HIS A 143 -0.68 -15.60 -12.02
CA HIS A 143 -1.22 -14.29 -12.35
C HIS A 143 -0.37 -13.48 -13.32
N GLY A 144 0.82 -13.97 -13.71
CA GLY A 144 1.73 -13.26 -14.59
C GLY A 144 2.29 -11.97 -13.96
N VAL A 145 2.52 -11.98 -12.65
CA VAL A 145 3.13 -10.86 -11.91
C VAL A 145 4.57 -11.19 -11.57
N VAL A 146 5.46 -10.30 -11.96
CA VAL A 146 6.90 -10.36 -11.67
C VAL A 146 7.16 -9.65 -10.35
N TRP A 147 7.91 -10.29 -9.47
CA TRP A 147 8.45 -9.73 -8.24
C TRP A 147 9.96 -9.58 -8.40
N ALA A 148 10.49 -8.36 -8.34
CA ALA A 148 11.92 -8.11 -8.33
C ALA A 148 12.52 -8.44 -6.96
N ASP A 149 13.86 -8.42 -6.85
CA ASP A 149 14.54 -8.70 -5.59
C ASP A 149 14.04 -7.78 -4.47
N PRO A 150 13.73 -8.35 -3.28
CA PRO A 150 13.11 -7.59 -2.21
C PRO A 150 14.11 -6.66 -1.51
N ALA A 151 13.61 -5.55 -1.02
CA ALA A 151 14.31 -4.70 -0.07
C ALA A 151 14.56 -5.46 1.25
N PRO A 152 15.65 -5.13 1.99
CA PRO A 152 15.93 -5.75 3.28
C PRO A 152 14.94 -5.38 4.38
N MET A 153 14.15 -4.32 4.22
CA MET A 153 13.11 -3.94 5.16
C MET A 153 12.06 -5.04 5.34
N ASN A 154 11.52 -5.14 6.55
CA ASN A 154 10.42 -6.04 6.88
C ASN A 154 9.36 -5.27 7.69
N ASN A 155 8.31 -4.83 7.02
CA ASN A 155 7.20 -4.11 7.63
C ASN A 155 6.14 -5.05 8.21
N THR A 156 6.55 -5.94 9.10
CA THR A 156 5.64 -6.92 9.73
C THR A 156 4.62 -6.22 10.64
N TYR A 157 3.43 -6.82 10.75
CA TYR A 157 2.48 -6.43 11.78
C TYR A 157 2.98 -6.80 13.17
N THR A 158 2.52 -6.05 14.16
CA THR A 158 2.64 -6.39 15.58
C THR A 158 1.45 -5.81 16.36
N MET A 159 1.25 -6.31 17.59
CA MET A 159 0.32 -5.70 18.53
C MET A 159 1.08 -4.76 19.47
N VAL A 160 0.44 -3.66 19.83
CA VAL A 160 0.98 -2.70 20.82
C VAL A 160 -0.01 -2.46 21.94
N THR A 161 0.52 -1.94 23.03
CA THR A 161 -0.25 -1.37 24.12
C THR A 161 0.35 -0.01 24.52
N ASN A 162 -0.41 0.86 25.18
CA ASN A 162 0.17 2.08 25.75
C ASN A 162 0.90 1.78 27.07
N ALA A 163 1.78 2.67 27.50
CA ALA A 163 2.63 2.49 28.65
C ALA A 163 1.85 2.21 29.96
N ASP A 164 0.72 2.91 30.17
CA ASP A 164 -0.12 2.72 31.35
C ASP A 164 -0.79 1.34 31.36
N SER A 165 -1.30 0.89 30.23
CA SER A 165 -1.87 -0.44 30.10
C SER A 165 -0.82 -1.53 30.24
N ALA A 166 0.38 -1.34 29.69
CA ALA A 166 1.51 -2.25 29.87
C ALA A 166 1.87 -2.39 31.37
N ALA A 167 1.94 -1.26 32.08
CA ALA A 167 2.25 -1.26 33.52
C ALA A 167 1.16 -1.95 34.36
N ARG A 168 -0.13 -1.75 34.03
CA ARG A 168 -1.25 -2.37 34.75
C ARG A 168 -1.38 -3.86 34.49
N THR A 169 -1.22 -4.27 33.23
CA THR A 169 -1.50 -5.64 32.80
C THR A 169 -0.28 -6.54 32.83
N GLY A 170 0.91 -5.97 32.75
CA GLY A 170 2.17 -6.70 32.62
C GLY A 170 2.33 -7.40 31.28
N ALA A 171 1.49 -7.11 30.28
CA ALA A 171 1.54 -7.76 28.96
C ALA A 171 2.84 -7.43 28.23
N LYS A 172 3.54 -8.46 27.74
CA LYS A 172 4.78 -8.38 26.97
C LYS A 172 4.72 -9.15 25.68
N THR A 173 3.78 -10.09 25.56
CA THR A 173 3.64 -10.97 24.41
C THR A 173 2.20 -10.96 23.90
N ILE A 174 1.98 -11.42 22.67
CA ILE A 174 0.64 -11.59 22.13
C ILE A 174 -0.12 -12.68 22.89
N SER A 175 0.58 -13.70 23.42
CA SER A 175 -0.02 -14.69 24.35
C SER A 175 -0.53 -14.05 25.63
N ASP A 176 0.15 -13.02 26.18
CA ASP A 176 -0.35 -12.28 27.34
C ASP A 176 -1.63 -11.52 27.01
N TYR A 177 -1.67 -10.84 25.86
CA TYR A 177 -2.87 -10.17 25.36
C TYR A 177 -4.03 -11.17 25.22
N ALA A 178 -3.81 -12.31 24.55
CA ALA A 178 -4.82 -13.35 24.39
C ALA A 178 -5.39 -13.83 25.74
N ARG A 179 -4.50 -14.08 26.71
CA ARG A 179 -4.90 -14.46 28.06
C ARG A 179 -5.74 -13.40 28.74
N LEU A 180 -5.34 -12.13 28.66
CA LEU A 180 -6.08 -10.99 29.25
C LEU A 180 -7.49 -10.90 28.67
N VAL A 181 -7.63 -10.85 27.36
CA VAL A 181 -8.95 -10.77 26.69
C VAL A 181 -9.86 -11.93 27.06
N ASN A 182 -9.31 -13.15 27.12
CA ASN A 182 -10.10 -14.34 27.42
C ASN A 182 -10.55 -14.41 28.90
N THR A 183 -9.77 -13.85 29.84
CA THR A 183 -10.06 -13.91 31.28
C THR A 183 -10.77 -12.67 31.81
N ASP A 184 -10.41 -11.50 31.32
CA ASP A 184 -11.03 -10.23 31.71
C ASP A 184 -11.15 -9.29 30.48
N PRO A 185 -12.24 -9.43 29.70
CA PRO A 185 -12.49 -8.63 28.51
C PRO A 185 -12.42 -7.12 28.72
N SER A 186 -12.67 -6.62 29.96
CA SER A 186 -12.64 -5.20 30.26
C SER A 186 -11.23 -4.60 30.18
N THR A 187 -10.20 -5.42 30.28
CA THR A 187 -8.79 -5.03 30.19
C THR A 187 -8.19 -5.15 28.80
N GLY A 188 -8.99 -5.56 27.79
CA GLY A 188 -8.51 -5.92 26.46
C GLY A 188 -9.17 -5.16 25.32
N SER A 189 -9.65 -3.92 25.53
CA SER A 189 -10.20 -3.12 24.44
C SER A 189 -9.15 -2.90 23.35
N THR A 190 -9.51 -3.16 22.09
CA THR A 190 -8.55 -3.25 20.98
C THR A 190 -9.00 -2.39 19.81
N CYS A 191 -8.16 -1.45 19.40
CA CYS A 191 -8.30 -0.73 18.13
C CYS A 191 -7.67 -1.55 17.01
N LEU A 192 -8.39 -1.70 15.91
CA LEU A 192 -7.95 -2.47 14.75
C LEU A 192 -8.05 -1.63 13.48
N GLY A 193 -7.01 -1.65 12.68
CA GLY A 193 -7.03 -1.13 11.34
C GLY A 193 -8.03 -1.88 10.45
N THR A 194 -8.63 -1.17 9.50
CA THR A 194 -9.67 -1.73 8.64
C THR A 194 -9.18 -3.00 7.92
N GLU A 195 -7.99 -2.93 7.31
CA GLU A 195 -7.43 -4.06 6.57
C GLU A 195 -7.01 -5.21 7.52
N PHE A 196 -6.33 -4.92 8.62
CA PHE A 196 -5.91 -5.91 9.60
C PHE A 196 -7.11 -6.66 10.23
N SER A 197 -8.24 -5.98 10.38
CA SER A 197 -9.45 -6.54 11.01
C SER A 197 -10.09 -7.69 10.23
N VAL A 198 -9.78 -7.86 8.93
CA VAL A 198 -10.45 -8.83 8.04
C VAL A 198 -9.50 -9.84 7.37
N ARG A 199 -8.19 -9.60 7.36
CA ARG A 199 -7.20 -10.46 6.69
C ARG A 199 -6.92 -11.75 7.44
N GLN A 200 -6.48 -12.81 6.72
CA GLN A 200 -6.07 -14.09 7.34
C GLN A 200 -4.74 -13.96 8.10
N ASP A 201 -3.84 -13.07 7.66
CA ASP A 201 -2.60 -12.68 8.35
C ASP A 201 -2.81 -11.47 9.30
N GLY A 202 -4.06 -11.07 9.52
CA GLY A 202 -4.50 -10.04 10.44
C GLY A 202 -5.21 -10.63 11.67
N PHE A 203 -6.14 -9.86 12.24
CA PHE A 203 -6.76 -10.18 13.51
C PHE A 203 -7.52 -11.52 13.54
N PRO A 204 -8.29 -11.93 12.50
CA PRO A 204 -8.94 -13.23 12.48
C PRO A 204 -7.97 -14.41 12.56
N GLY A 205 -6.86 -14.35 11.86
CA GLY A 205 -5.81 -15.38 11.91
C GLY A 205 -5.05 -15.37 13.21
N LEU A 206 -4.71 -14.18 13.71
CA LEU A 206 -4.08 -13.99 15.02
C LEU A 206 -4.94 -14.62 16.11
N ALA A 207 -6.24 -14.34 16.11
CA ALA A 207 -7.19 -14.87 17.08
C ALA A 207 -7.21 -16.41 17.07
N ARG A 208 -7.23 -17.03 15.90
CA ARG A 208 -7.14 -18.51 15.79
C ARG A 208 -5.84 -19.05 16.34
N SER A 209 -4.71 -18.44 15.97
CA SER A 209 -3.37 -18.92 16.35
C SER A 209 -3.09 -18.78 17.85
N TYR A 210 -3.58 -17.71 18.45
CA TYR A 210 -3.40 -17.41 19.87
C TYR A 210 -4.57 -17.82 20.76
N GLY A 211 -5.60 -18.48 20.20
CA GLY A 211 -6.75 -18.94 20.96
C GLY A 211 -7.59 -17.79 21.56
N ILE A 212 -7.68 -16.65 20.88
CA ILE A 212 -8.48 -15.51 21.32
C ILE A 212 -9.95 -15.76 21.01
N ASP A 213 -10.80 -15.66 22.01
CA ASP A 213 -12.24 -15.69 21.84
C ASP A 213 -12.73 -14.34 21.28
N LEU A 214 -13.03 -14.32 19.99
CA LEU A 214 -13.48 -13.11 19.29
C LEU A 214 -14.75 -12.49 19.90
N GLY A 215 -15.58 -13.28 20.59
CA GLY A 215 -16.78 -12.80 21.29
C GLY A 215 -16.45 -11.98 22.54
N LYS A 216 -15.23 -12.09 23.05
CA LYS A 216 -14.76 -11.36 24.22
C LYS A 216 -13.94 -10.11 23.89
N VAL A 217 -13.57 -9.91 22.64
CA VAL A 217 -12.78 -8.74 22.24
C VAL A 217 -13.67 -7.52 22.07
N HIS A 218 -13.49 -6.52 22.90
CA HIS A 218 -14.08 -5.19 22.70
C HIS A 218 -13.27 -4.44 21.63
N LYS A 219 -13.58 -4.66 20.35
CA LYS A 219 -12.86 -4.10 19.22
C LYS A 219 -13.51 -2.84 18.67
N GLN A 220 -12.68 -1.88 18.26
CA GLN A 220 -13.03 -0.69 17.49
C GLN A 220 -12.26 -0.73 16.19
N ILE A 221 -12.97 -0.71 15.05
CA ILE A 221 -12.35 -0.72 13.72
C ILE A 221 -12.26 0.73 13.24
N MET A 222 -11.09 1.13 12.76
CA MET A 222 -10.83 2.49 12.28
C MET A 222 -9.80 2.48 11.14
N GLN A 223 -9.58 3.61 10.52
CA GLN A 223 -8.50 3.77 9.56
C GLN A 223 -7.16 3.44 10.21
N ASP A 224 -6.30 2.69 9.52
CA ASP A 224 -5.06 2.13 10.07
C ASP A 224 -4.17 3.20 10.71
N SER A 225 -4.08 4.40 10.09
CA SER A 225 -3.30 5.52 10.63
C SER A 225 -3.79 6.06 11.98
N LEU A 226 -5.06 5.84 12.35
CA LEU A 226 -5.65 6.31 13.61
C LEU A 226 -5.40 5.36 14.77
N VAL A 227 -5.08 4.09 14.53
CA VAL A 227 -4.87 3.08 15.57
C VAL A 227 -3.76 3.49 16.54
N TYR A 228 -2.68 4.07 16.04
CA TYR A 228 -1.54 4.53 16.84
C TYR A 228 -1.95 5.55 17.90
N SER A 229 -2.59 6.63 17.50
CA SER A 229 -3.03 7.68 18.41
C SER A 229 -4.16 7.22 19.33
N ALA A 230 -5.09 6.41 18.83
CA ALA A 230 -6.18 5.85 19.62
C ALA A 230 -5.67 4.93 20.74
N THR A 231 -4.64 4.12 20.45
CA THR A 231 -4.00 3.28 21.47
C THR A 231 -3.17 4.12 22.45
N ALA A 232 -2.40 5.09 21.94
CA ALA A 232 -1.55 5.93 22.79
C ALA A 232 -2.35 6.76 23.79
N ASN A 233 -3.48 7.33 23.38
CA ASN A 233 -4.34 8.15 24.24
C ASN A 233 -5.32 7.34 25.13
N GLY A 234 -5.29 6.00 25.05
CA GLY A 234 -6.10 5.11 25.86
C GLY A 234 -7.55 4.93 25.39
N THR A 235 -7.91 5.34 24.17
CA THR A 235 -9.20 5.00 23.58
C THR A 235 -9.35 3.47 23.50
N CYS A 236 -8.28 2.78 23.12
CA CYS A 236 -8.12 1.34 23.28
C CYS A 236 -6.86 1.05 24.11
N GLN A 237 -6.86 -0.10 24.79
CA GLN A 237 -5.70 -0.57 25.56
C GLN A 237 -4.65 -1.22 24.66
N PHE A 238 -5.10 -1.83 23.57
CA PHE A 238 -4.27 -2.51 22.57
C PHE A 238 -4.60 -2.01 21.17
N GLY A 239 -3.66 -2.16 20.25
CA GLY A 239 -3.87 -1.87 18.83
C GLY A 239 -2.92 -2.66 17.96
N ASP A 240 -3.23 -2.80 16.67
CA ASP A 240 -2.30 -3.29 15.67
C ASP A 240 -1.49 -2.15 15.07
N VAL A 241 -0.25 -2.42 14.77
CA VAL A 241 0.68 -1.48 14.13
C VAL A 241 1.63 -2.25 13.21
N THR A 242 2.44 -1.51 12.46
CA THR A 242 3.52 -2.09 11.65
C THR A 242 4.89 -1.74 12.21
N ALA A 243 5.87 -2.62 11.97
CA ALA A 243 7.17 -2.56 12.62
C ALA A 243 8.03 -1.35 12.20
N THR A 244 7.82 -0.83 11.00
CA THR A 244 8.59 0.29 10.44
C THR A 244 7.95 1.66 10.66
N ASP A 245 6.84 1.73 11.39
CA ASP A 245 6.15 2.99 11.66
C ASP A 245 6.81 3.79 12.79
N GLY A 246 7.23 5.01 12.49
CA GLY A 246 7.92 5.89 13.44
C GLY A 246 7.07 6.35 14.62
N ARG A 247 5.74 6.33 14.51
CA ARG A 247 4.80 6.73 15.58
C ARG A 247 4.86 5.79 16.78
N THR A 248 5.17 4.52 16.58
CA THR A 248 5.29 3.54 17.67
C THR A 248 6.24 4.05 18.77
N LYS A 249 7.42 4.54 18.37
CA LYS A 249 8.40 5.12 19.29
C LYS A 249 7.99 6.52 19.78
N ALA A 250 7.52 7.37 18.86
CA ALA A 250 7.17 8.75 19.19
C ALA A 250 6.01 8.85 20.20
N LEU A 251 5.09 7.89 20.17
CA LEU A 251 3.93 7.83 21.08
C LEU A 251 4.15 6.91 22.30
N ASN A 252 5.39 6.44 22.54
CA ASN A 252 5.73 5.53 23.64
C ASN A 252 4.85 4.27 23.71
N LEU A 253 4.49 3.72 22.55
CA LEU A 253 3.78 2.46 22.46
C LEU A 253 4.72 1.29 22.76
N VAL A 254 4.23 0.33 23.55
CA VAL A 254 4.96 -0.88 23.92
C VAL A 254 4.55 -2.01 22.98
N GLN A 255 5.48 -2.49 22.16
CA GLN A 255 5.24 -3.62 21.27
C GLN A 255 5.18 -4.93 22.07
N LEU A 256 4.24 -5.80 21.69
CA LEU A 256 4.11 -7.15 22.19
C LEU A 256 4.89 -8.11 21.30
N ALA A 257 5.67 -9.00 21.89
CA ALA A 257 6.39 -10.02 21.13
C ALA A 257 5.40 -11.02 20.50
N ASP A 258 5.59 -11.33 19.22
CA ASP A 258 4.91 -12.42 18.51
C ASP A 258 5.57 -13.75 18.89
N ASP A 259 5.23 -14.27 20.06
CA ASP A 259 5.88 -15.43 20.69
C ASP A 259 5.51 -16.79 20.05
N LEU A 260 4.49 -16.81 19.18
CA LEU A 260 4.16 -17.97 18.36
C LEU A 260 4.62 -17.85 16.90
N ASN A 261 5.28 -16.75 16.52
CA ASN A 261 5.74 -16.47 15.17
C ASN A 261 4.59 -16.56 14.12
N PHE A 262 3.47 -15.95 14.44
CA PHE A 262 2.29 -15.94 13.57
C PHE A 262 2.49 -15.09 12.32
N PHE A 263 3.12 -13.93 12.45
CA PHE A 263 3.23 -13.00 11.33
C PHE A 263 4.26 -13.45 10.29
N PRO A 264 3.92 -13.42 8.99
CA PRO A 264 4.87 -13.62 7.91
C PRO A 264 5.90 -12.48 7.85
N LYS A 265 6.90 -12.63 7.00
CA LYS A 265 7.82 -11.55 6.64
C LYS A 265 7.17 -10.68 5.56
N TYR A 266 7.26 -9.37 5.72
CA TYR A 266 6.72 -8.38 4.78
C TYR A 266 7.85 -7.56 4.15
N ASN A 267 8.74 -8.25 3.42
CA ASN A 267 9.77 -7.57 2.65
C ASN A 267 9.14 -6.91 1.43
N ALA A 268 9.40 -5.61 1.24
CA ALA A 268 8.90 -4.88 0.09
C ALA A 268 9.68 -5.27 -1.18
N ALA A 269 8.96 -5.56 -2.24
CA ALA A 269 9.55 -5.85 -3.56
C ALA A 269 8.80 -5.08 -4.65
N LEU A 270 9.53 -4.69 -5.69
CA LEU A 270 8.91 -4.06 -6.86
C LEU A 270 8.10 -5.11 -7.63
N VAL A 271 6.85 -4.79 -7.94
CA VAL A 271 5.93 -5.69 -8.63
C VAL A 271 5.43 -5.08 -9.93
N MET A 272 5.36 -5.90 -10.97
CA MET A 272 4.94 -5.51 -12.32
C MET A 272 4.22 -6.66 -13.01
N ARG A 273 3.27 -6.36 -13.90
CA ARG A 273 2.77 -7.39 -14.82
C ARG A 273 3.90 -7.87 -15.72
N LYS A 274 3.94 -9.19 -15.99
CA LYS A 274 4.99 -9.79 -16.86
C LYS A 274 5.08 -9.10 -18.22
N SER A 275 3.95 -8.80 -18.84
CA SER A 275 3.93 -8.14 -20.15
C SER A 275 4.59 -6.76 -20.13
N PHE A 276 4.42 -6.01 -19.04
CA PHE A 276 5.06 -4.71 -18.84
C PHE A 276 6.55 -4.87 -18.52
N ALA A 277 6.90 -5.79 -17.63
CA ALA A 277 8.29 -6.07 -17.27
C ALA A 277 9.13 -6.54 -18.45
N ASP A 278 8.57 -7.39 -19.33
CA ASP A 278 9.24 -7.85 -20.55
C ASP A 278 9.44 -6.71 -21.58
N ALA A 279 8.47 -5.78 -21.67
CA ALA A 279 8.55 -4.63 -22.56
C ALA A 279 9.53 -3.54 -22.03
N HIS A 280 9.61 -3.38 -20.73
CA HIS A 280 10.36 -2.31 -20.07
C HIS A 280 11.25 -2.84 -18.92
N PRO A 281 12.22 -3.75 -19.20
CA PRO A 281 13.10 -4.32 -18.17
C PRO A 281 13.95 -3.27 -17.47
N GLN A 282 14.13 -2.09 -18.07
CA GLN A 282 14.86 -0.95 -17.50
C GLN A 282 14.21 -0.43 -16.20
N VAL A 283 12.90 -0.60 -16.02
CA VAL A 283 12.20 -0.16 -14.79
C VAL A 283 12.78 -0.87 -13.56
N ALA A 284 12.95 -2.18 -13.60
CA ALA A 284 13.58 -2.92 -12.51
C ALA A 284 15.06 -2.54 -12.36
N GLN A 285 15.77 -2.27 -13.45
CA GLN A 285 17.18 -1.87 -13.41
C GLN A 285 17.38 -0.50 -12.74
N VAL A 286 16.48 0.46 -12.98
CA VAL A 286 16.50 1.78 -12.31
C VAL A 286 16.31 1.63 -10.79
N MET A 287 15.42 0.73 -10.36
CA MET A 287 15.12 0.53 -8.94
C MET A 287 16.11 -0.40 -8.22
N ALA A 288 16.87 -1.21 -8.95
CA ALA A 288 17.83 -2.17 -8.39
C ALA A 288 18.87 -1.57 -7.43
N PRO A 289 19.47 -0.38 -7.66
CA PRO A 289 20.40 0.22 -6.71
C PRO A 289 19.68 0.91 -5.53
N ILE A 290 18.39 1.20 -5.62
CA ILE A 290 17.59 1.87 -4.59
C ILE A 290 17.08 0.86 -3.56
N SER A 291 16.46 -0.25 -4.02
CA SER A 291 15.80 -1.23 -3.15
C SER A 291 16.69 -1.76 -2.01
N PRO A 292 17.99 -2.07 -2.20
CA PRO A 292 18.85 -2.55 -1.12
C PRO A 292 19.11 -1.53 0.01
N LEU A 293 18.90 -0.25 -0.25
CA LEU A 293 19.06 0.83 0.73
C LEU A 293 17.82 1.03 1.61
N LEU A 294 16.71 0.41 1.26
CA LEU A 294 15.46 0.47 2.01
C LEU A 294 15.51 -0.55 3.15
N THR A 295 16.29 -0.25 4.18
CA THR A 295 16.37 -1.02 5.41
C THR A 295 15.25 -0.61 6.38
N ASN A 296 15.01 -1.39 7.45
CA ASN A 296 14.06 -1.00 8.49
C ASN A 296 14.40 0.38 9.06
N GLU A 297 15.68 0.66 9.31
CA GLU A 297 16.14 1.94 9.84
C GLU A 297 15.83 3.08 8.87
N THR A 298 16.19 2.92 7.58
CA THR A 298 15.92 3.92 6.54
C THR A 298 14.42 4.23 6.46
N ILE A 299 13.60 3.21 6.33
CA ILE A 299 12.16 3.39 6.15
C ILE A 299 11.49 3.96 7.40
N THR A 300 11.87 3.50 8.60
CA THR A 300 11.34 4.06 9.85
C THR A 300 11.66 5.56 9.98
N GLU A 301 12.85 5.97 9.57
CA GLU A 301 13.21 7.40 9.60
C GLU A 301 12.42 8.21 8.54
N LEU A 302 12.20 7.66 7.34
CA LEU A 302 11.38 8.33 6.33
C LEU A 302 9.93 8.44 6.78
N ASN A 303 9.33 7.36 7.31
CA ASN A 303 8.00 7.36 7.88
C ASN A 303 7.87 8.37 9.02
N ARG A 304 8.86 8.44 9.92
CA ARG A 304 8.87 9.39 11.03
C ARG A 304 8.80 10.85 10.55
N LYS A 305 9.50 11.20 9.48
CA LYS A 305 9.44 12.57 8.92
C LYS A 305 8.05 12.96 8.47
N VAL A 306 7.29 12.02 7.94
CA VAL A 306 5.90 12.27 7.54
C VAL A 306 4.98 12.22 8.74
N ASP A 307 4.96 11.11 9.47
CA ASP A 307 3.93 10.83 10.48
C ASP A 307 4.12 11.60 11.79
N VAL A 308 5.35 12.05 12.08
CA VAL A 308 5.70 12.76 13.32
C VAL A 308 6.06 14.21 13.05
N ASP A 309 6.90 14.47 12.05
CA ASP A 309 7.37 15.83 11.75
C ASP A 309 6.40 16.57 10.79
N GLY A 310 5.42 15.88 10.18
CA GLY A 310 4.40 16.49 9.31
C GLY A 310 4.91 16.86 7.90
N ALA A 311 6.00 16.24 7.44
CA ALA A 311 6.49 16.47 6.09
C ALA A 311 5.65 15.74 5.04
N GLU A 312 5.58 16.28 3.82
CA GLU A 312 4.88 15.63 2.72
C GLU A 312 5.65 14.40 2.21
N PRO A 313 4.99 13.23 1.97
CA PRO A 313 5.64 12.00 1.52
C PRO A 313 6.51 12.18 0.27
N ALA A 314 6.02 12.94 -0.72
CA ALA A 314 6.75 13.23 -1.94
C ALA A 314 8.05 14.02 -1.67
N THR A 315 8.00 15.00 -0.77
CA THR A 315 9.18 15.77 -0.37
C THR A 315 10.20 14.86 0.32
N VAL A 316 9.75 14.00 1.23
CA VAL A 316 10.63 13.06 1.95
C VAL A 316 11.31 12.10 0.99
N ALA A 317 10.56 11.52 0.03
CA ALA A 317 11.09 10.60 -0.98
C ALA A 317 12.11 11.29 -1.90
N ARG A 318 11.76 12.45 -2.47
CA ARG A 318 12.66 13.22 -3.35
C ARG A 318 13.96 13.59 -2.64
N ASP A 319 13.86 14.16 -1.45
CA ASP A 319 15.01 14.65 -0.70
C ASP A 319 15.92 13.49 -0.26
N TRP A 320 15.35 12.29 -0.02
CA TRP A 320 16.13 11.10 0.24
C TRP A 320 16.90 10.66 -1.02
N LEU A 321 16.26 10.61 -2.20
CA LEU A 321 16.93 10.28 -3.46
C LEU A 321 18.05 11.28 -3.81
N ILE A 322 17.81 12.57 -3.55
CA ILE A 322 18.85 13.61 -3.73
C ILE A 322 20.04 13.37 -2.79
N ARG A 323 19.79 13.10 -1.50
CA ARG A 323 20.87 12.80 -0.54
C ARG A 323 21.67 11.57 -0.90
N GLN A 324 21.02 10.55 -1.51
CA GLN A 324 21.69 9.34 -2.01
C GLN A 324 22.40 9.58 -3.36
N GLY A 325 22.21 10.73 -3.99
CA GLY A 325 22.80 11.07 -5.27
C GLY A 325 22.13 10.44 -6.48
N PHE A 326 20.95 9.83 -6.31
CA PHE A 326 20.21 9.19 -7.41
C PHE A 326 19.62 10.20 -8.37
N VAL A 327 19.10 11.31 -7.85
CA VAL A 327 18.46 12.38 -8.62
C VAL A 327 18.99 13.76 -8.14
N THR A 328 18.71 14.80 -8.92
CA THR A 328 18.92 16.20 -8.54
C THR A 328 17.58 16.92 -8.37
N ALA A 329 17.60 18.08 -7.70
CA ALA A 329 16.46 18.98 -7.76
C ALA A 329 16.32 19.50 -9.20
N GLY A 330 15.13 19.35 -9.79
CA GLY A 330 14.84 19.80 -11.16
C GLY A 330 14.76 21.31 -11.28
#